data_aa197d11c9c5a819b8c74cad21fc1b8e
#
_entry.id   aa197d11c9c5a819b8c74cad21fc1b8e
#
_cell.length_a   1.000
_cell.length_b   1.000
_cell.length_c   1.000
_cell.angle_alpha   90.00
_cell.angle_beta   90.00
_cell.angle_gamma   90.00
#
_symmetry.space_group_name_H-M   'P 1'
#
loop_
_entity.id
_entity.type
_entity.pdbx_description
1 polymer ?
#
loop_
_entity_poly.entity_id
_entity_poly.type
_entity_poly.pdbx_seq_one_letter_code
_entity_poly.pdbx_strand_id
1 'polypeptide(L)'
;MYGYYYFDPTYLLLVIGMVLSLLASAKVKSTFSVYSRVRSASGLTGADAARRILRMSGITDVTVVPISGSLTDHYDPGSKKLALSQDVYDKTSVAAIGVTAHECGHAIQHATNYVPLNLRSAIVPVANIGSTLSWPLFLAGLIFSIRPLLTVGIILFTFAVLFQLVTLPVEFNASSRALKMLGSSGMLGNDEVKGARKVLTAAALTYVAALASSILQLLRLIILAGGRDRD
;
A
#
# COMPACT_ATOMS: atom_id res chain seq x y z
N MET A 1 -38.08 -26.94 17.80
CA MET A 1 -37.86 -25.70 17.06
C MET A 1 -36.41 -25.69 16.64
N TYR A 2 -36.05 -26.26 15.48
CA TYR A 2 -34.69 -26.30 14.98
C TYR A 2 -34.42 -24.96 14.30
N GLY A 3 -33.59 -24.09 14.92
CA GLY A 3 -33.12 -22.85 14.32
C GLY A 3 -32.23 -23.20 13.13
N TYR A 4 -32.71 -22.97 11.91
CA TYR A 4 -31.87 -22.94 10.73
C TYR A 4 -30.93 -21.77 10.91
N TYR A 5 -29.66 -22.05 11.18
CA TYR A 5 -28.61 -21.05 11.04
C TYR A 5 -28.52 -20.68 9.55
N TYR A 6 -29.12 -19.57 9.18
CA TYR A 6 -29.02 -19.02 7.85
C TYR A 6 -27.56 -18.55 7.71
N PHE A 7 -26.74 -19.39 7.08
CA PHE A 7 -25.38 -18.98 6.70
C PHE A 7 -25.51 -17.97 5.55
N ASP A 8 -25.19 -16.71 5.84
CA ASP A 8 -25.13 -15.66 4.80
C ASP A 8 -23.95 -15.94 3.87
N PRO A 9 -24.17 -16.33 2.59
CA PRO A 9 -23.09 -16.70 1.68
C PRO A 9 -22.16 -15.52 1.37
N THR A 10 -22.56 -14.28 1.66
CA THR A 10 -21.70 -13.10 1.46
C THR A 10 -20.49 -13.07 2.39
N TYR A 11 -20.50 -13.86 3.50
CA TYR A 11 -19.30 -14.04 4.33
C TYR A 11 -18.14 -14.67 3.55
N LEU A 12 -18.42 -15.44 2.50
CA LEU A 12 -17.37 -16.00 1.63
C LEU A 12 -16.53 -14.91 0.98
N LEU A 13 -17.14 -13.79 0.59
CA LEU A 13 -16.42 -12.63 0.02
C LEU A 13 -15.42 -12.05 1.02
N LEU A 14 -15.81 -11.96 2.31
CA LEU A 14 -14.88 -11.51 3.36
C LEU A 14 -13.72 -12.48 3.56
N VAL A 15 -14.02 -13.78 3.62
CA VAL A 15 -12.99 -14.81 3.80
C VAL A 15 -11.99 -14.78 2.65
N ILE A 16 -12.46 -14.67 1.40
CA ILE A 16 -11.58 -14.55 0.23
C ILE A 16 -10.68 -13.32 0.36
N GLY A 17 -11.24 -12.14 0.66
CA GLY A 17 -10.47 -10.90 0.84
C GLY A 17 -9.43 -11.01 1.96
N MET A 18 -9.80 -11.61 3.09
CA MET A 18 -8.90 -11.86 4.21
C MET A 18 -7.75 -12.79 3.83
N VAL A 19 -8.05 -13.91 3.16
CA VAL A 19 -7.02 -14.87 2.71
C VAL A 19 -6.06 -14.21 1.74
N LEU A 20 -6.55 -13.44 0.75
CA LEU A 20 -5.70 -12.70 -0.18
C LEU A 20 -4.76 -11.74 0.56
N SER A 21 -5.27 -10.99 1.53
CA SER A 21 -4.46 -10.04 2.31
C SER A 21 -3.42 -10.75 3.18
N LEU A 22 -3.77 -11.88 3.81
CA LEU A 22 -2.84 -12.68 4.60
C LEU A 22 -1.73 -13.29 3.73
N LEU A 23 -2.07 -13.84 2.56
CA LEU A 23 -1.09 -14.41 1.62
C LEU A 23 -0.14 -13.33 1.10
N ALA A 24 -0.64 -12.16 0.72
CA ALA A 24 0.19 -11.04 0.28
C ALA A 24 1.13 -10.58 1.41
N SER A 25 0.63 -10.41 2.63
CA SER A 25 1.43 -10.02 3.81
C SER A 25 2.51 -11.07 4.14
N ALA A 26 2.17 -12.36 4.11
CA ALA A 26 3.13 -13.44 4.32
C ALA A 26 4.22 -13.44 3.23
N LYS A 27 3.82 -13.19 1.96
CA LYS A 27 4.76 -13.09 0.84
C LYS A 27 5.76 -11.95 1.00
N VAL A 28 5.30 -10.76 1.42
CA VAL A 28 6.19 -9.61 1.70
C VAL A 28 7.20 -9.98 2.78
N LYS A 29 6.71 -10.44 3.94
CA LYS A 29 7.57 -10.79 5.09
C LYS A 29 8.61 -11.84 4.73
N SER A 30 8.19 -12.92 4.04
CA SER A 30 9.11 -13.98 3.63
C SER A 30 10.14 -13.48 2.62
N THR A 31 9.71 -12.72 1.59
CA THR A 31 10.62 -12.21 0.57
C THR A 31 11.59 -11.18 1.16
N PHE A 32 11.12 -10.27 1.99
CA PHE A 32 11.97 -9.33 2.71
C PHE A 32 12.99 -10.06 3.59
N SER A 33 12.58 -11.05 4.37
CA SER A 33 13.48 -11.85 5.22
C SER A 33 14.58 -12.56 4.42
N VAL A 34 14.29 -13.06 3.22
CA VAL A 34 15.31 -13.67 2.35
C VAL A 34 16.35 -12.64 1.90
N TYR A 35 15.90 -11.52 1.34
CA TYR A 35 16.79 -10.53 0.75
C TYR A 35 17.38 -9.53 1.76
N SER A 36 16.89 -9.49 3.00
CA SER A 36 17.54 -8.80 4.12
C SER A 36 18.83 -9.47 4.58
N ARG A 37 19.02 -10.75 4.26
CA ARG A 37 20.24 -11.51 4.54
C ARG A 37 21.25 -11.45 3.39
N VAL A 38 20.85 -10.96 2.23
CA VAL A 38 21.74 -10.82 1.06
C VAL A 38 22.40 -9.45 1.14
N ARG A 39 23.70 -9.42 1.49
CA ARG A 39 24.48 -8.20 1.55
C ARG A 39 24.73 -7.67 0.14
N SER A 40 24.50 -6.38 -0.10
CA SER A 40 24.82 -5.73 -1.35
C SER A 40 26.34 -5.64 -1.55
N ALA A 41 26.81 -5.87 -2.77
CA ALA A 41 28.21 -5.71 -3.14
C ALA A 41 28.71 -4.26 -2.99
N SER A 42 27.83 -3.27 -3.13
CA SER A 42 28.20 -1.86 -2.93
C SER A 42 28.52 -1.50 -1.49
N GLY A 43 28.04 -2.27 -0.51
CA GLY A 43 28.21 -2.01 0.91
C GLY A 43 27.48 -0.74 1.41
N LEU A 44 26.70 -0.07 0.55
CA LEU A 44 25.91 1.11 0.93
C LEU A 44 24.83 0.72 1.94
N THR A 45 24.61 1.57 2.95
CA THR A 45 23.42 1.45 3.80
C THR A 45 22.18 1.97 3.08
N GLY A 46 20.97 1.63 3.59
CA GLY A 46 19.73 2.22 3.09
C GLY A 46 19.79 3.75 3.10
N ALA A 47 20.28 4.35 4.19
CA ALA A 47 20.41 5.79 4.29
C ALA A 47 21.38 6.39 3.26
N ASP A 48 22.52 5.72 2.98
CA ASP A 48 23.48 6.17 1.96
C ASP A 48 22.88 6.05 0.55
N ALA A 49 22.17 4.94 0.27
CA ALA A 49 21.46 4.76 -0.98
C ALA A 49 20.39 5.85 -1.18
N ALA A 50 19.61 6.18 -0.14
CA ALA A 50 18.64 7.28 -0.19
C ALA A 50 19.28 8.61 -0.57
N ARG A 51 20.32 9.02 0.17
CA ARG A 51 21.03 10.27 -0.08
C ARG A 51 21.63 10.32 -1.47
N ARG A 52 22.14 9.19 -1.96
CA ARG A 52 22.72 9.09 -3.32
C ARG A 52 21.62 9.21 -4.39
N ILE A 53 20.50 8.50 -4.25
CA ILE A 53 19.37 8.56 -5.20
C ILE A 53 18.78 9.97 -5.26
N LEU A 54 18.53 10.59 -4.11
CA LEU A 54 17.97 11.95 -4.02
C LEU A 54 18.90 12.96 -4.72
N ARG A 55 20.20 12.92 -4.45
CA ARG A 55 21.20 13.79 -5.13
C ARG A 55 21.22 13.57 -6.64
N MET A 56 21.23 12.32 -7.10
CA MET A 56 21.21 12.00 -8.54
C MET A 56 19.93 12.47 -9.22
N SER A 57 18.85 12.60 -8.46
CA SER A 57 17.56 13.11 -8.94
C SER A 57 17.38 14.63 -8.79
N GLY A 58 18.43 15.35 -8.33
CA GLY A 58 18.38 16.79 -8.11
C GLY A 58 17.51 17.22 -6.92
N ILE A 59 17.19 16.29 -6.00
CA ILE A 59 16.35 16.55 -4.82
C ILE A 59 17.27 16.84 -3.63
N THR A 60 17.28 18.10 -3.17
CA THR A 60 18.17 18.55 -2.09
C THR A 60 17.45 18.93 -0.80
N ASP A 61 16.14 19.01 -0.84
CA ASP A 61 15.27 19.48 0.24
C ASP A 61 14.55 18.34 1.01
N VAL A 62 14.93 17.07 0.72
CA VAL A 62 14.42 15.89 1.43
C VAL A 62 15.45 15.40 2.45
N THR A 63 15.03 15.30 3.71
CA THR A 63 15.86 14.78 4.81
C THR A 63 15.63 13.30 5.04
N VAL A 64 16.70 12.51 5.11
CA VAL A 64 16.64 11.07 5.41
C VAL A 64 16.78 10.86 6.93
N VAL A 65 15.78 10.25 7.55
CA VAL A 65 15.71 10.06 9.02
C VAL A 65 15.42 8.60 9.38
N PRO A 66 15.98 8.10 10.50
CA PRO A 66 15.60 6.80 11.03
C PRO A 66 14.26 6.88 11.77
N ILE A 67 13.47 5.79 11.70
CA ILE A 67 12.25 5.61 12.48
C ILE A 67 12.22 4.24 13.14
N SER A 68 11.47 4.11 14.23
CA SER A 68 11.24 2.83 14.91
C SER A 68 10.26 1.95 14.13
N GLY A 69 10.38 0.63 14.32
CA GLY A 69 9.53 -0.37 13.69
C GLY A 69 10.23 -1.14 12.59
N SER A 70 9.47 -2.07 11.98
CA SER A 70 9.90 -2.92 10.86
C SER A 70 8.93 -2.73 9.70
N LEU A 71 9.45 -2.49 8.49
CA LEU A 71 8.64 -2.21 7.31
C LEU A 71 7.70 -1.00 7.48
N THR A 72 8.15 0.01 8.23
CA THR A 72 7.44 1.28 8.44
C THR A 72 7.98 2.40 7.57
N ASP A 73 8.85 2.05 6.63
CA ASP A 73 9.48 2.97 5.70
C ASP A 73 8.45 3.79 4.93
N HIS A 74 8.68 5.09 4.78
CA HIS A 74 7.79 5.95 3.99
C HIS A 74 8.45 7.29 3.63
N TYR A 75 7.96 7.89 2.56
CA TYR A 75 8.22 9.28 2.22
C TYR A 75 7.02 10.14 2.63
N ASP A 76 7.28 11.19 3.42
CA ASP A 76 6.29 12.20 3.77
C ASP A 76 6.50 13.47 2.94
N PRO A 77 5.61 13.76 1.98
CA PRO A 77 5.72 14.95 1.14
C PRO A 77 5.47 16.26 1.91
N GLY A 78 4.69 16.22 3.00
CA GLY A 78 4.35 17.40 3.80
C GLY A 78 5.54 17.93 4.57
N SER A 79 6.30 17.06 5.24
CA SER A 79 7.51 17.42 5.98
C SER A 79 8.80 17.25 5.17
N LYS A 80 8.71 16.75 3.93
CA LYS A 80 9.86 16.39 3.07
C LYS A 80 10.85 15.48 3.77
N LYS A 81 10.34 14.45 4.43
CA LYS A 81 11.14 13.45 5.13
C LYS A 81 11.02 12.09 4.45
N LEU A 82 12.16 11.45 4.25
CA LEU A 82 12.26 10.06 3.87
C LEU A 82 12.65 9.28 5.12
N ALA A 83 11.66 8.62 5.71
CA ALA A 83 11.78 7.91 6.97
C ALA A 83 12.05 6.43 6.70
N LEU A 84 13.15 5.90 7.26
CA LEU A 84 13.59 4.52 7.08
C LEU A 84 13.59 3.78 8.40
N SER A 85 13.01 2.58 8.40
CA SER A 85 12.91 1.70 9.56
C SER A 85 14.28 1.15 10.00
N GLN A 86 14.34 0.60 11.22
CA GLN A 86 15.56 -0.01 11.78
C GLN A 86 16.09 -1.18 10.92
N ASP A 87 15.21 -1.87 10.18
CA ASP A 87 15.58 -2.95 9.27
C ASP A 87 16.11 -2.45 7.92
N VAL A 88 16.14 -1.13 7.70
CA VAL A 88 16.51 -0.51 6.43
C VAL A 88 17.58 0.56 6.60
N TYR A 89 17.50 1.47 7.56
CA TYR A 89 18.31 2.68 7.64
C TYR A 89 19.82 2.38 7.62
N ASP A 90 20.31 1.56 8.55
CA ASP A 90 21.74 1.19 8.67
C ASP A 90 22.08 -0.17 8.04
N LYS A 91 21.15 -0.78 7.31
CA LYS A 91 21.37 -2.09 6.71
C LYS A 91 21.92 -1.99 5.29
N THR A 92 22.84 -2.89 4.96
CA THR A 92 23.51 -2.96 3.66
C THR A 92 22.94 -4.05 2.76
N SER A 93 21.75 -4.56 3.05
CA SER A 93 21.13 -5.64 2.32
C SER A 93 20.44 -5.18 1.03
N VAL A 94 20.28 -6.12 0.09
CA VAL A 94 19.53 -5.90 -1.15
C VAL A 94 18.09 -5.45 -0.86
N ALA A 95 17.44 -6.02 0.18
CA ALA A 95 16.10 -5.61 0.57
C ALA A 95 16.08 -4.17 1.08
N ALA A 96 17.02 -3.79 1.95
CA ALA A 96 17.09 -2.43 2.49
C ALA A 96 17.28 -1.38 1.39
N ILE A 97 18.20 -1.63 0.46
CA ILE A 97 18.45 -0.73 -0.68
C ILE A 97 17.23 -0.69 -1.62
N GLY A 98 16.56 -1.83 -1.84
CA GLY A 98 15.35 -1.91 -2.66
C GLY A 98 14.19 -1.09 -2.10
N VAL A 99 13.89 -1.24 -0.80
CA VAL A 99 12.84 -0.47 -0.08
C VAL A 99 13.18 1.01 -0.08
N THR A 100 14.42 1.36 0.26
CA THR A 100 14.90 2.75 0.21
C THR A 100 14.71 3.39 -1.17
N ALA A 101 15.06 2.66 -2.23
CA ALA A 101 14.89 3.17 -3.58
C ALA A 101 13.41 3.38 -3.94
N HIS A 102 12.50 2.55 -3.41
CA HIS A 102 11.06 2.72 -3.56
C HIS A 102 10.58 4.03 -2.92
N GLU A 103 10.98 4.31 -1.68
CA GLU A 103 10.64 5.56 -0.99
C GLU A 103 11.22 6.79 -1.71
N CYS A 104 12.45 6.67 -2.25
CA CYS A 104 12.99 7.69 -3.15
C CYS A 104 12.15 7.84 -4.44
N GLY A 105 11.55 6.75 -4.93
CA GLY A 105 10.60 6.77 -6.04
C GLY A 105 9.41 7.69 -5.77
N HIS A 106 8.86 7.69 -4.55
CA HIS A 106 7.81 8.62 -4.12
C HIS A 106 8.31 10.07 -4.02
N ALA A 107 9.52 10.28 -3.51
CA ALA A 107 10.13 11.62 -3.50
C ALA A 107 10.29 12.17 -4.93
N ILE A 108 10.73 11.33 -5.88
CA ILE A 108 10.85 11.70 -7.30
C ILE A 108 9.47 11.96 -7.92
N GLN A 109 8.46 11.17 -7.60
CA GLN A 109 7.09 11.43 -8.05
C GLN A 109 6.59 12.80 -7.58
N HIS A 110 6.83 13.12 -6.30
CA HIS A 110 6.47 14.41 -5.73
C HIS A 110 7.22 15.56 -6.42
N ALA A 111 8.55 15.46 -6.57
CA ALA A 111 9.37 16.46 -7.22
C ALA A 111 9.01 16.68 -8.71
N THR A 112 8.48 15.65 -9.38
CA THR A 112 8.07 15.71 -10.80
C THR A 112 6.58 15.98 -10.99
N ASN A 113 5.83 16.31 -9.94
CA ASN A 113 4.39 16.55 -9.97
C ASN A 113 3.61 15.41 -10.67
N TYR A 114 3.92 14.15 -10.31
CA TYR A 114 3.29 12.99 -10.91
C TYR A 114 1.78 12.98 -10.64
N VAL A 115 0.98 13.13 -11.69
CA VAL A 115 -0.47 13.35 -11.60
C VAL A 115 -1.21 12.32 -10.75
N PRO A 116 -0.98 10.99 -10.86
CA PRO A 116 -1.65 10.03 -9.98
C PRO A 116 -1.33 10.21 -8.49
N LEU A 117 -0.10 10.65 -8.12
CA LEU A 117 0.24 10.94 -6.73
C LEU A 117 -0.54 12.15 -6.20
N ASN A 118 -0.67 13.20 -7.02
CA ASN A 118 -1.43 14.39 -6.66
C ASN A 118 -2.93 14.05 -6.49
N LEU A 119 -3.49 13.24 -7.39
CA LEU A 119 -4.86 12.75 -7.30
C LEU A 119 -5.07 11.91 -6.04
N ARG A 120 -4.16 10.97 -5.75
CA ARG A 120 -4.17 10.18 -4.50
C ARG A 120 -4.22 11.10 -3.28
N SER A 121 -3.33 12.09 -3.22
CA SER A 121 -3.25 13.04 -2.10
C SER A 121 -4.53 13.87 -1.94
N ALA A 122 -5.16 14.27 -3.02
CA ALA A 122 -6.43 15.01 -3.00
C ALA A 122 -7.62 14.14 -2.50
N ILE A 123 -7.59 12.84 -2.75
CA ILE A 123 -8.66 11.91 -2.33
C ILE A 123 -8.49 11.46 -0.87
N VAL A 124 -7.28 11.50 -0.29
CA VAL A 124 -7.00 11.03 1.08
C VAL A 124 -8.00 11.53 2.13
N PRO A 125 -8.32 12.84 2.24
CA PRO A 125 -9.26 13.32 3.26
C PRO A 125 -10.65 12.67 3.12
N VAL A 126 -11.16 12.60 1.88
CA VAL A 126 -12.48 12.01 1.58
C VAL A 126 -12.47 10.51 1.84
N ALA A 127 -11.40 9.81 1.44
CA ALA A 127 -11.25 8.37 1.68
C ALA A 127 -11.18 8.04 3.18
N ASN A 128 -10.50 8.86 3.97
CA ASN A 128 -10.42 8.68 5.43
C ASN A 128 -11.78 8.86 6.10
N ILE A 129 -12.52 9.92 5.76
CA ILE A 129 -13.88 10.12 6.26
C ILE A 129 -14.77 8.96 5.79
N GLY A 130 -14.66 8.58 4.52
CA GLY A 130 -15.43 7.51 3.93
C GLY A 130 -15.19 6.17 4.62
N SER A 131 -13.93 5.78 4.84
CA SER A 131 -13.58 4.52 5.50
C SER A 131 -14.03 4.48 6.96
N THR A 132 -13.98 5.61 7.67
CA THR A 132 -14.35 5.70 9.09
C THR A 132 -15.87 5.69 9.29
N LEU A 133 -16.62 6.44 8.46
CA LEU A 133 -18.08 6.62 8.64
C LEU A 133 -18.91 5.58 7.88
N SER A 134 -18.38 4.94 6.83
CA SER A 134 -19.15 4.00 6.02
C SER A 134 -19.75 2.86 6.85
N TRP A 135 -18.95 2.26 7.72
CA TRP A 135 -19.38 1.13 8.54
C TRP A 135 -20.43 1.50 9.58
N PRO A 136 -20.24 2.53 10.45
CA PRO A 136 -21.27 2.95 11.40
C PRO A 136 -22.60 3.30 10.72
N LEU A 137 -22.55 4.03 9.60
CA LEU A 137 -23.77 4.40 8.88
C LEU A 137 -24.46 3.19 8.24
N PHE A 138 -23.69 2.29 7.62
CA PHE A 138 -24.24 1.08 7.03
C PHE A 138 -24.90 0.18 8.09
N LEU A 139 -24.24 -0.04 9.23
CA LEU A 139 -24.77 -0.84 10.33
C LEU A 139 -26.03 -0.19 10.94
N ALA A 140 -26.02 1.12 11.16
CA ALA A 140 -27.21 1.84 11.62
C ALA A 140 -28.36 1.70 10.62
N GLY A 141 -28.08 1.81 9.32
CA GLY A 141 -29.05 1.57 8.27
C GLY A 141 -29.65 0.15 8.30
N LEU A 142 -28.81 -0.86 8.59
CA LEU A 142 -29.26 -2.25 8.77
C LEU A 142 -30.13 -2.43 10.01
N ILE A 143 -29.70 -1.92 11.17
CA ILE A 143 -30.38 -2.13 12.47
C ILE A 143 -31.73 -1.41 12.48
N PHE A 144 -31.75 -0.14 12.04
CA PHE A 144 -32.96 0.69 12.08
C PHE A 144 -33.80 0.62 10.80
N SER A 145 -33.40 -0.22 9.83
CA SER A 145 -34.07 -0.34 8.53
C SER A 145 -34.21 0.99 7.76
N ILE A 146 -33.19 1.87 7.87
CA ILE A 146 -33.16 3.21 7.24
C ILE A 146 -32.35 3.13 5.94
N ARG A 147 -33.02 2.98 4.79
CA ARG A 147 -32.39 2.87 3.45
C ARG A 147 -31.40 4.00 3.12
N PRO A 148 -31.69 5.30 3.36
CA PRO A 148 -30.73 6.36 3.08
C PRO A 148 -29.36 6.16 3.76
N LEU A 149 -29.33 5.62 4.98
CA LEU A 149 -28.07 5.34 5.68
C LEU A 149 -27.27 4.23 5.02
N LEU A 150 -27.93 3.17 4.51
CA LEU A 150 -27.26 2.12 3.73
C LEU A 150 -26.61 2.70 2.47
N THR A 151 -27.38 3.51 1.72
CA THR A 151 -26.90 4.12 0.48
C THR A 151 -25.71 5.04 0.75
N VAL A 152 -25.80 5.92 1.75
CA VAL A 152 -24.70 6.80 2.14
C VAL A 152 -23.47 6.01 2.57
N GLY A 153 -23.65 4.94 3.36
CA GLY A 153 -22.56 4.04 3.77
C GLY A 153 -21.85 3.41 2.56
N ILE A 154 -22.60 2.93 1.57
CA ILE A 154 -22.06 2.35 0.33
C ILE A 154 -21.30 3.40 -0.50
N ILE A 155 -21.87 4.61 -0.68
CA ILE A 155 -21.23 5.71 -1.40
C ILE A 155 -19.90 6.08 -0.74
N LEU A 156 -19.90 6.23 0.58
CA LEU A 156 -18.68 6.53 1.33
C LEU A 156 -17.63 5.43 1.20
N PHE A 157 -18.03 4.17 1.25
CA PHE A 157 -17.10 3.06 1.06
C PHE A 157 -16.54 3.00 -0.37
N THR A 158 -17.32 3.43 -1.37
CA THR A 158 -16.86 3.53 -2.76
C THR A 158 -15.66 4.46 -2.90
N PHE A 159 -15.59 5.57 -2.14
CA PHE A 159 -14.42 6.43 -2.13
C PHE A 159 -13.16 5.73 -1.58
N ALA A 160 -13.31 4.83 -0.60
CA ALA A 160 -12.19 4.02 -0.14
C ALA A 160 -11.70 3.05 -1.24
N VAL A 161 -12.60 2.45 -2.02
CA VAL A 161 -12.23 1.62 -3.17
C VAL A 161 -11.53 2.45 -4.26
N LEU A 162 -12.04 3.62 -4.59
CA LEU A 162 -11.42 4.54 -5.55
C LEU A 162 -10.02 4.97 -5.10
N PHE A 163 -9.83 5.23 -3.81
CA PHE A 163 -8.50 5.53 -3.25
C PHE A 163 -7.52 4.37 -3.48
N GLN A 164 -7.93 3.12 -3.23
CA GLN A 164 -7.09 1.95 -3.50
C GLN A 164 -6.76 1.81 -4.98
N LEU A 165 -7.73 2.06 -5.86
CA LEU A 165 -7.55 2.00 -7.31
C LEU A 165 -6.53 3.05 -7.80
N VAL A 166 -6.60 4.30 -7.30
CA VAL A 166 -5.66 5.37 -7.65
C VAL A 166 -4.28 5.13 -7.03
N THR A 167 -4.21 4.43 -5.90
CA THR A 167 -2.94 4.09 -5.23
C THR A 167 -2.09 3.12 -6.06
N LEU A 168 -2.70 2.15 -6.75
CA LEU A 168 -1.96 1.14 -7.53
C LEU A 168 -0.97 1.73 -8.56
N PRO A 169 -1.35 2.63 -9.47
CA PRO A 169 -0.41 3.22 -10.43
C PRO A 169 0.70 4.03 -9.75
N VAL A 170 0.44 4.63 -8.59
CA VAL A 170 1.45 5.34 -7.80
C VAL A 170 2.53 4.37 -7.32
N GLU A 171 2.11 3.26 -6.70
CA GLU A 171 3.02 2.25 -6.13
C GLU A 171 3.83 1.51 -7.21
N PHE A 172 3.17 1.11 -8.31
CA PHE A 172 3.88 0.49 -9.44
C PHE A 172 4.88 1.44 -10.09
N ASN A 173 4.53 2.71 -10.23
CA ASN A 173 5.43 3.71 -10.81
C ASN A 173 6.62 4.00 -9.87
N ALA A 174 6.41 4.13 -8.54
CA ALA A 174 7.49 4.28 -7.56
C ALA A 174 8.47 3.10 -7.63
N SER A 175 7.96 1.85 -7.64
CA SER A 175 8.76 0.63 -7.79
C SER A 175 9.53 0.59 -9.13
N SER A 176 8.89 1.00 -10.23
CA SER A 176 9.54 1.06 -11.54
C SER A 176 10.69 2.07 -11.57
N ARG A 177 10.49 3.28 -11.00
CA ARG A 177 11.52 4.30 -10.84
C ARG A 177 12.68 3.78 -9.99
N ALA A 178 12.37 3.13 -8.85
CA ALA A 178 13.35 2.51 -7.97
C ALA A 178 14.26 1.53 -8.73
N LEU A 179 13.68 0.57 -9.43
CA LEU A 179 14.43 -0.45 -10.18
C LEU A 179 15.28 0.16 -11.30
N LYS A 180 14.76 1.18 -12.00
CA LYS A 180 15.52 1.90 -13.02
C LYS A 180 16.73 2.62 -12.40
N MET A 181 16.55 3.31 -11.28
CA MET A 181 17.63 4.00 -10.58
C MET A 181 18.70 3.04 -10.07
N LEU A 182 18.29 1.92 -9.45
CA LEU A 182 19.22 0.91 -8.95
C LEU A 182 20.05 0.28 -10.08
N GLY A 183 19.44 -0.02 -11.22
CA GLY A 183 20.15 -0.60 -12.37
C GLY A 183 21.08 0.37 -13.07
N SER A 184 20.69 1.66 -13.21
CA SER A 184 21.51 2.66 -13.93
C SER A 184 22.62 3.27 -13.08
N SER A 185 22.49 3.27 -11.76
CA SER A 185 23.45 3.91 -10.85
C SER A 185 24.62 3.02 -10.42
N GLY A 186 24.57 1.71 -10.74
CA GLY A 186 25.56 0.74 -10.28
C GLY A 186 25.52 0.48 -8.76
N MET A 187 24.48 0.92 -8.05
CA MET A 187 24.32 0.65 -6.61
C MET A 187 24.04 -0.81 -6.31
N LEU A 188 23.37 -1.50 -7.23
CA LEU A 188 23.15 -2.95 -7.18
C LEU A 188 23.62 -3.58 -8.48
N GLY A 189 24.25 -4.76 -8.37
CA GLY A 189 24.55 -5.61 -9.51
C GLY A 189 23.27 -6.23 -10.13
N ASN A 190 23.39 -6.76 -11.35
CA ASN A 190 22.23 -7.27 -12.09
C ASN A 190 21.39 -8.29 -11.31
N ASP A 191 22.02 -9.22 -10.59
CA ASP A 191 21.30 -10.23 -9.80
C ASP A 191 20.72 -9.65 -8.52
N GLU A 192 21.37 -8.65 -7.93
CA GLU A 192 20.84 -7.90 -6.78
C GLU A 192 19.60 -7.07 -7.17
N VAL A 193 19.60 -6.45 -8.38
CA VAL A 193 18.41 -5.76 -8.92
C VAL A 193 17.24 -6.74 -9.12
N LYS A 194 17.49 -7.98 -9.55
CA LYS A 194 16.47 -9.02 -9.60
C LYS A 194 15.92 -9.33 -8.20
N GLY A 195 16.81 -9.37 -7.18
CA GLY A 195 16.42 -9.52 -5.78
C GLY A 195 15.53 -8.38 -5.28
N ALA A 196 15.97 -7.14 -5.49
CA ALA A 196 15.19 -5.95 -5.17
C ALA A 196 13.83 -5.94 -5.88
N ARG A 197 13.78 -6.34 -7.16
CA ARG A 197 12.51 -6.50 -7.90
C ARG A 197 11.56 -7.49 -7.22
N LYS A 198 12.05 -8.63 -6.72
CA LYS A 198 11.21 -9.60 -6.01
C LYS A 198 10.63 -9.01 -4.72
N VAL A 199 11.43 -8.24 -3.98
CA VAL A 199 10.95 -7.53 -2.76
C VAL A 199 9.85 -6.53 -3.13
N LEU A 200 10.10 -5.66 -4.11
CA LEU A 200 9.14 -4.64 -4.52
C LEU A 200 7.87 -5.23 -5.17
N THR A 201 8.01 -6.32 -5.94
CA THR A 201 6.83 -7.03 -6.48
C THR A 201 6.00 -7.65 -5.36
N ALA A 202 6.64 -8.25 -4.35
CA ALA A 202 5.91 -8.79 -3.20
C ALA A 202 5.17 -7.67 -2.44
N ALA A 203 5.80 -6.50 -2.24
CA ALA A 203 5.16 -5.33 -1.64
C ALA A 203 3.96 -4.85 -2.49
N ALA A 204 4.11 -4.75 -3.81
CA ALA A 204 3.04 -4.33 -4.71
C ALA A 204 1.81 -5.26 -4.66
N LEU A 205 1.99 -6.56 -4.41
CA LEU A 205 0.87 -7.50 -4.25
C LEU A 205 -0.01 -7.18 -3.03
N THR A 206 0.49 -6.48 -2.02
CA THR A 206 -0.35 -6.06 -0.88
C THR A 206 -1.37 -5.01 -1.30
N TYR A 207 -1.01 -4.09 -2.18
CA TYR A 207 -1.95 -3.09 -2.72
C TYR A 207 -2.98 -3.73 -3.65
N VAL A 208 -2.57 -4.72 -4.45
CA VAL A 208 -3.52 -5.51 -5.27
C VAL A 208 -4.50 -6.28 -4.39
N ALA A 209 -4.02 -6.93 -3.33
CA ALA A 209 -4.86 -7.65 -2.37
C ALA A 209 -5.81 -6.70 -1.61
N ALA A 210 -5.34 -5.51 -1.22
CA ALA A 210 -6.16 -4.50 -0.57
C ALA A 210 -7.29 -4.00 -1.48
N LEU A 211 -6.99 -3.71 -2.76
CA LEU A 211 -8.01 -3.33 -3.73
C LEU A 211 -9.03 -4.46 -3.96
N ALA A 212 -8.56 -5.69 -4.17
CA ALA A 212 -9.43 -6.84 -4.37
C ALA A 212 -10.35 -7.05 -3.15
N SER A 213 -9.80 -6.99 -1.94
CA SER A 213 -10.57 -7.10 -0.69
C SER A 213 -11.61 -5.99 -0.55
N SER A 214 -11.25 -4.76 -0.92
CA SER A 214 -12.17 -3.62 -0.87
C SER A 214 -13.30 -3.75 -1.88
N ILE A 215 -13.04 -4.27 -3.09
CA ILE A 215 -14.07 -4.56 -4.10
C ILE A 215 -15.02 -5.65 -3.61
N LEU A 216 -14.49 -6.76 -3.06
CA LEU A 216 -15.30 -7.85 -2.52
C LEU A 216 -16.19 -7.36 -1.37
N GLN A 217 -15.63 -6.49 -0.51
CA GLN A 217 -16.39 -5.88 0.57
C GLN A 217 -17.48 -4.93 0.05
N LEU A 218 -17.19 -4.10 -0.95
CA LEU A 218 -18.18 -3.23 -1.57
C LEU A 218 -19.33 -4.05 -2.18
N LEU A 219 -19.00 -5.12 -2.90
CA LEU A 219 -19.98 -6.06 -3.46
C LEU A 219 -20.87 -6.63 -2.36
N ARG A 220 -20.27 -7.05 -1.24
CA ARG A 220 -21.03 -7.54 -0.08
C ARG A 220 -22.02 -6.50 0.44
N LEU A 221 -21.58 -5.24 0.62
CA LEU A 221 -22.48 -4.17 1.10
C LEU A 221 -23.66 -3.96 0.15
N ILE A 222 -23.41 -3.99 -1.17
CA ILE A 222 -24.47 -3.86 -2.19
C ILE A 222 -25.46 -5.01 -2.12
N ILE A 223 -24.98 -6.27 -2.00
CA ILE A 223 -25.83 -7.45 -1.90
C ILE A 223 -26.71 -7.39 -0.65
N LEU A 224 -26.13 -7.03 0.51
CA LEU A 224 -26.86 -6.91 1.77
C LEU A 224 -27.92 -5.80 1.72
N ALA A 225 -27.65 -4.69 1.05
CA ALA A 225 -28.61 -3.62 0.86
C ALA A 225 -29.75 -4.03 -0.10
N GLY A 226 -29.42 -4.71 -1.21
CA GLY A 226 -30.38 -5.12 -2.25
C GLY A 226 -31.25 -6.32 -1.85
N GLY A 227 -30.81 -7.19 -0.93
CA GLY A 227 -31.62 -8.31 -0.42
C GLY A 227 -32.88 -7.85 0.33
N ARG A 228 -32.90 -6.62 0.83
CA ARG A 228 -34.04 -6.00 1.53
C ARG A 228 -35.07 -5.34 0.59
N ASP A 229 -34.82 -5.30 -0.70
CA ASP A 229 -35.79 -4.79 -1.68
C ASP A 229 -36.79 -5.87 -2.13
N ARG A 230 -36.67 -7.11 -1.63
CA ARG A 230 -37.51 -8.24 -2.01
C ARG A 230 -38.47 -8.70 -0.93
N ASP A 231 -38.41 -8.10 0.26
CA ASP A 231 -39.33 -8.33 1.40
C ASP A 231 -40.18 -7.07 1.66
#